data_78b537a22cbc514798cd324bc8a537f4
#
_entry.id   78b537a22cbc514798cd324bc8a537f4
#
_cell.length_a   1.000
_cell.length_b   1.000
_cell.length_c   1.000
_cell.angle_alpha   90.00
_cell.angle_beta   90.00
_cell.angle_gamma   90.00
#
_symmetry.space_group_name_H-M   'P 1'
#
loop_
_entity.id
_entity.type
_entity.pdbx_description
1 polymer ?
#
loop_
_entity_poly.entity_id
_entity_poly.type
_entity_poly.pdbx_seq_one_letter_code
_entity_poly.pdbx_strand_id
1 'polypeptide(L)'
;MNFLWPQYLWLMLALPALPLLYLWLLRRRGRPALRYSTLAVVREASSRPWRRHVPPALLWVACAVLLFAAARPTALVTMPWARSSIMLAMDVSLSMRVADVKPTRLAAAQEAAKTFLRELPRNIDVGLVTFAGTAQVAQRATLDRTSLIEAIDAFQMQFGTAIGNAIVVCLSELFPDDGIDLANMTFGPRSRTRGSRDDKEKPAPKQFTPVAPGSYDSAAIILLSDGRRTMGIDTLEAAKMAADRGVRIYVVGLGTVDGEALAAEGMAIYMRLDEPTLREVARMTGGEYHYAGTAEDLRGVYQKLGSRLQVQKRETELSAALAFVAAILVLGAALLSMLWFGRIA
;
A
#
# COMPACT_ATOMS: atom_id res chain seq x y z
N MET A 1 -6.98 20.16 5.80
CA MET A 1 -7.81 19.33 6.68
C MET A 1 -9.22 19.38 6.17
N ASN A 2 -9.80 18.27 5.79
CA ASN A 2 -11.20 18.19 5.39
C ASN A 2 -11.98 17.58 6.55
N PHE A 3 -13.27 17.94 6.68
CA PHE A 3 -14.15 17.36 7.69
C PHE A 3 -15.22 16.53 6.99
N LEU A 4 -15.37 15.26 7.42
CA LEU A 4 -16.43 14.39 6.91
C LEU A 4 -17.82 14.86 7.38
N TRP A 5 -17.90 15.39 8.60
CA TRP A 5 -19.16 15.86 9.20
C TRP A 5 -19.03 17.28 9.77
N PRO A 6 -18.94 18.32 8.92
CA PRO A 6 -18.73 19.70 9.37
C PRO A 6 -19.87 20.24 10.22
N GLN A 7 -21.07 19.65 10.12
CA GLN A 7 -22.23 20.02 10.91
C GLN A 7 -22.03 19.86 12.42
N TYR A 8 -21.17 18.93 12.86
CA TYR A 8 -20.88 18.76 14.29
C TYR A 8 -20.02 19.88 14.88
N LEU A 9 -19.37 20.70 14.04
CA LEU A 9 -18.66 21.89 14.52
C LEU A 9 -19.61 22.92 15.18
N TRP A 10 -20.89 22.95 14.80
CA TRP A 10 -21.89 23.82 15.46
C TRP A 10 -22.06 23.48 16.94
N LEU A 11 -21.83 22.23 17.35
CA LEU A 11 -21.87 21.84 18.77
C LEU A 11 -20.75 22.49 19.60
N MET A 12 -19.66 22.93 18.97
CA MET A 12 -18.61 23.69 19.64
C MET A 12 -19.10 25.04 20.17
N LEU A 13 -20.18 25.61 19.60
CA LEU A 13 -20.81 26.82 20.13
C LEU A 13 -21.46 26.61 21.51
N ALA A 14 -21.77 25.38 21.90
CA ALA A 14 -22.25 25.02 23.23
C ALA A 14 -21.12 24.95 24.28
N LEU A 15 -19.85 24.85 23.86
CA LEU A 15 -18.71 24.75 24.76
C LEU A 15 -18.56 25.88 25.78
N PRO A 16 -18.80 27.17 25.45
CA PRO A 16 -18.75 28.27 26.41
C PRO A 16 -19.84 28.18 27.51
N ALA A 17 -20.92 27.46 27.25
CA ALA A 17 -21.98 27.29 28.23
C ALA A 17 -21.51 26.50 29.49
N LEU A 18 -20.57 25.57 29.33
CA LEU A 18 -20.02 24.76 30.41
C LEU A 18 -19.26 25.58 31.47
N PRO A 19 -18.27 26.43 31.11
CA PRO A 19 -17.62 27.30 32.10
C PRO A 19 -18.58 28.37 32.65
N LEU A 20 -19.54 28.86 31.87
CA LEU A 20 -20.55 29.77 32.38
C LEU A 20 -21.44 29.10 33.44
N LEU A 21 -21.89 27.87 33.18
CA LEU A 21 -22.63 27.06 34.14
C LEU A 21 -21.81 26.79 35.40
N TYR A 22 -20.54 26.44 35.24
CA TYR A 22 -19.60 26.23 36.37
C TYR A 22 -19.47 27.47 37.23
N LEU A 23 -19.25 28.65 36.62
CA LEU A 23 -19.14 29.93 37.33
C LEU A 23 -20.46 30.30 38.04
N TRP A 24 -21.61 30.03 37.40
CA TRP A 24 -22.92 30.28 37.97
C TRP A 24 -23.20 29.39 39.17
N LEU A 25 -22.85 28.09 39.08
CA LEU A 25 -22.97 27.15 40.22
C LEU A 25 -22.05 27.56 41.38
N LEU A 26 -20.84 28.04 41.09
CA LEU A 26 -19.95 28.56 42.11
C LEU A 26 -20.52 29.79 42.83
N ARG A 27 -21.17 30.69 42.09
CA ARG A 27 -21.83 31.88 42.67
C ARG A 27 -23.09 31.51 43.47
N ARG A 28 -23.84 30.48 43.04
CA ARG A 28 -25.04 30.02 43.73
C ARG A 28 -24.77 29.27 45.03
N ARG A 29 -23.64 28.61 45.17
CA ARG A 29 -23.21 28.00 46.42
C ARG A 29 -22.91 29.13 47.40
N GLY A 30 -23.98 29.70 48.02
CA GLY A 30 -23.86 30.68 49.07
C GLY A 30 -22.97 30.11 50.18
N ARG A 31 -22.04 30.92 50.65
CA ARG A 31 -21.13 30.59 51.73
C ARG A 31 -21.93 30.30 52.98
N PRO A 32 -22.06 29.05 53.46
CA PRO A 32 -22.51 28.85 54.86
C PRO A 32 -21.40 29.47 55.72
N ALA A 33 -21.73 30.60 56.35
CA ALA A 33 -20.81 31.26 57.27
C ALA A 33 -20.75 30.41 58.54
N LEU A 34 -19.89 29.38 58.53
CA LEU A 34 -19.52 28.65 59.75
C LEU A 34 -18.50 29.52 60.49
N ARG A 35 -18.90 30.06 61.65
CA ARG A 35 -17.99 30.73 62.56
C ARG A 35 -17.13 29.67 63.23
N TYR A 36 -15.90 29.47 62.70
CA TYR A 36 -14.87 28.69 63.37
C TYR A 36 -13.90 29.63 64.11
N SER A 37 -13.59 29.32 65.37
CA SER A 37 -12.74 30.11 66.27
C SER A 37 -11.22 30.06 65.92
N THR A 38 -10.81 29.24 64.99
CA THR A 38 -9.40 29.10 64.57
C THR A 38 -9.22 29.32 63.08
N LEU A 39 -9.37 30.56 62.64
CA LEU A 39 -9.22 30.98 61.24
C LEU A 39 -7.77 30.81 60.70
N ALA A 40 -6.74 30.74 61.58
CA ALA A 40 -5.35 30.61 61.17
C ALA A 40 -5.04 29.26 60.47
N VAL A 41 -5.51 28.14 61.04
CA VAL A 41 -5.28 26.80 60.51
C VAL A 41 -6.04 26.55 59.18
N VAL A 42 -7.23 27.13 59.04
CA VAL A 42 -8.02 27.04 57.79
C VAL A 42 -7.40 27.85 56.64
N ARG A 43 -6.73 28.97 57.01
CA ARG A 43 -6.08 29.83 56.00
C ARG A 43 -4.81 29.22 55.47
N GLU A 44 -4.07 28.43 56.25
CA GLU A 44 -2.88 27.70 55.86
C GLU A 44 -3.21 26.48 54.94
N ALA A 45 -4.32 25.81 55.24
CA ALA A 45 -4.84 24.70 54.40
C ALA A 45 -5.46 25.14 53.07
N SER A 46 -5.83 26.44 52.90
CA SER A 46 -6.47 26.97 51.69
C SER A 46 -5.53 27.65 50.72
N SER A 47 -4.21 27.43 50.86
CA SER A 47 -3.16 28.21 50.19
C SER A 47 -3.01 28.08 48.67
N ARG A 48 -3.84 27.31 47.99
CA ARG A 48 -3.76 27.19 46.49
C ARG A 48 -5.16 27.11 45.84
N PRO A 49 -5.84 28.28 45.69
CA PRO A 49 -7.18 28.33 45.09
C PRO A 49 -7.20 27.83 43.61
N TRP A 50 -6.07 27.86 42.93
CA TRP A 50 -5.93 27.43 41.54
C TRP A 50 -6.16 25.92 41.34
N ARG A 51 -5.76 25.06 42.27
CA ARG A 51 -5.97 23.61 42.20
C ARG A 51 -7.42 23.21 42.00
N ARG A 52 -8.37 24.00 42.53
CA ARG A 52 -9.82 23.78 42.41
C ARG A 52 -10.32 23.91 40.96
N HIS A 53 -9.65 24.68 40.13
CA HIS A 53 -10.11 24.97 38.76
C HIS A 53 -9.45 24.06 37.70
N VAL A 54 -8.38 23.34 38.07
CA VAL A 54 -7.65 22.47 37.14
C VAL A 54 -8.45 21.28 36.65
N PRO A 55 -9.10 20.45 37.51
CA PRO A 55 -9.88 19.31 37.03
C PRO A 55 -11.06 19.71 36.13
N PRO A 56 -11.90 20.73 36.46
CA PRO A 56 -12.95 21.19 35.57
C PRO A 56 -12.40 21.77 34.23
N ALA A 57 -11.27 22.44 34.26
CA ALA A 57 -10.65 22.97 33.04
C ALA A 57 -10.16 21.85 32.11
N LEU A 58 -9.53 20.80 32.68
CA LEU A 58 -9.14 19.62 31.91
C LEU A 58 -10.33 18.90 31.28
N LEU A 59 -11.42 18.79 32.04
CA LEU A 59 -12.65 18.17 31.56
C LEU A 59 -13.29 19.00 30.45
N TRP A 60 -13.24 20.33 30.52
CA TRP A 60 -13.72 21.23 29.49
C TRP A 60 -12.86 21.09 28.21
N VAL A 61 -11.53 21.01 28.32
CA VAL A 61 -10.62 20.76 27.19
C VAL A 61 -10.90 19.39 26.57
N ALA A 62 -11.11 18.35 27.40
CA ALA A 62 -11.46 17.02 26.91
C ALA A 62 -12.77 17.02 26.11
N CYS A 63 -13.80 17.74 26.58
CA CYS A 63 -15.05 17.91 25.84
C CYS A 63 -14.83 18.65 24.51
N ALA A 64 -13.97 19.67 24.48
CA ALA A 64 -13.62 20.38 23.26
C ALA A 64 -12.95 19.46 22.23
N VAL A 65 -12.00 18.65 22.67
CA VAL A 65 -11.31 17.67 21.82
C VAL A 65 -12.28 16.59 21.29
N LEU A 66 -13.20 16.10 22.13
CA LEU A 66 -14.22 15.13 21.72
C LEU A 66 -15.19 15.71 20.69
N LEU A 67 -15.66 16.93 20.87
CA LEU A 67 -16.55 17.60 19.91
C LEU A 67 -15.82 17.86 18.58
N PHE A 68 -14.54 18.21 18.64
CA PHE A 68 -13.71 18.34 17.43
C PHE A 68 -13.51 16.98 16.74
N ALA A 69 -13.28 15.90 17.52
CA ALA A 69 -13.17 14.54 17.00
C ALA A 69 -14.47 14.06 16.34
N ALA A 70 -15.64 14.47 16.86
CA ALA A 70 -16.95 14.14 16.29
C ALA A 70 -17.16 14.71 14.88
N ALA A 71 -16.51 15.83 14.54
CA ALA A 71 -16.51 16.38 13.19
C ALA A 71 -15.69 15.53 12.18
N ARG A 72 -15.04 14.46 12.62
CA ARG A 72 -14.18 13.55 11.83
C ARG A 72 -13.20 14.30 10.95
N PRO A 73 -12.22 15.00 11.54
CA PRO A 73 -11.17 15.64 10.74
C PRO A 73 -10.36 14.58 10.00
N THR A 74 -10.23 14.75 8.68
CA THR A 74 -9.34 13.96 7.83
C THR A 74 -8.06 14.73 7.57
N ALA A 75 -6.94 14.07 7.70
CA ALA A 75 -5.65 14.59 7.28
C ALA A 75 -4.99 13.61 6.33
N LEU A 76 -4.24 14.16 5.38
CA LEU A 76 -3.34 13.39 4.53
C LEU A 76 -2.15 12.96 5.41
N VAL A 77 -2.28 11.82 6.06
CA VAL A 77 -1.19 11.24 6.84
C VAL A 77 -0.52 10.18 5.97
N THR A 78 0.75 10.37 5.67
CA THR A 78 1.57 9.31 5.11
C THR A 78 1.79 8.28 6.20
N MET A 79 0.95 7.23 6.21
CA MET A 79 1.17 6.12 7.15
C MET A 79 2.41 5.35 6.74
N PRO A 80 3.42 5.22 7.61
CA PRO A 80 4.65 4.45 7.32
C PRO A 80 4.42 2.94 7.26
N TRP A 81 3.18 2.45 7.42
CA TRP A 81 2.86 1.04 7.58
C TRP A 81 2.22 0.37 6.36
N ALA A 82 1.80 1.12 5.35
CA ALA A 82 1.42 0.52 4.08
C ALA A 82 2.70 0.20 3.29
N ARG A 83 3.30 -0.95 3.54
CA ARG A 83 4.34 -1.48 2.66
C ARG A 83 3.69 -1.72 1.31
N SER A 84 4.03 -0.91 0.34
CA SER A 84 3.65 -1.16 -1.04
C SER A 84 4.67 -2.13 -1.63
N SER A 85 4.20 -3.21 -2.20
CA SER A 85 5.06 -4.20 -2.87
C SER A 85 4.88 -4.07 -4.38
N ILE A 86 5.97 -3.97 -5.11
CA ILE A 86 5.97 -3.94 -6.57
C ILE A 86 6.64 -5.20 -7.08
N MET A 87 5.94 -5.95 -7.93
CA MET A 87 6.55 -7.06 -8.66
C MET A 87 6.93 -6.59 -10.05
N LEU A 88 8.22 -6.61 -10.35
CA LEU A 88 8.75 -6.29 -11.67
C LEU A 88 8.92 -7.59 -12.46
N ALA A 89 8.07 -7.82 -13.47
CA ALA A 89 8.14 -8.96 -14.35
C ALA A 89 8.85 -8.57 -15.65
N MET A 90 10.03 -9.15 -15.90
CA MET A 90 10.87 -8.80 -17.03
C MET A 90 11.00 -9.98 -17.99
N ASP A 91 10.73 -9.70 -19.27
CA ASP A 91 10.90 -10.63 -20.35
C ASP A 91 12.41 -10.81 -20.67
N VAL A 92 12.86 -12.05 -20.62
CA VAL A 92 14.22 -12.46 -20.99
C VAL A 92 14.23 -13.42 -22.18
N SER A 93 13.16 -13.40 -22.98
CA SER A 93 13.04 -14.20 -24.20
C SER A 93 13.99 -13.74 -25.28
N LEU A 94 14.23 -14.59 -26.28
CA LEU A 94 15.16 -14.26 -27.39
C LEU A 94 14.73 -13.06 -28.21
N SER A 95 13.43 -12.71 -28.26
CA SER A 95 12.94 -11.51 -28.90
C SER A 95 13.54 -10.22 -28.29
N MET A 96 13.95 -10.28 -27.03
CA MET A 96 14.61 -9.17 -26.33
C MET A 96 16.07 -8.92 -26.82
N ARG A 97 16.60 -9.78 -27.70
CA ARG A 97 17.90 -9.57 -28.34
C ARG A 97 17.84 -8.58 -29.50
N VAL A 98 16.67 -8.26 -29.99
CA VAL A 98 16.48 -7.32 -31.09
C VAL A 98 17.03 -5.95 -30.71
N ALA A 99 17.65 -5.25 -31.70
CA ALA A 99 18.29 -3.95 -31.48
C ALA A 99 17.48 -2.77 -32.04
N ASP A 100 16.17 -2.94 -32.22
CA ASP A 100 15.25 -1.87 -32.58
C ASP A 100 15.19 -0.79 -31.48
N VAL A 101 15.37 -1.21 -30.23
CA VAL A 101 15.62 -0.34 -29.08
C VAL A 101 17.09 -0.47 -28.68
N LYS A 102 17.87 0.56 -28.93
CA LYS A 102 19.34 0.51 -28.73
C LYS A 102 19.75 0.50 -27.26
N PRO A 103 20.79 -0.26 -26.87
CA PRO A 103 21.61 -1.14 -27.70
C PRO A 103 20.90 -2.46 -28.07
N THR A 104 20.10 -3.04 -27.23
CA THR A 104 19.12 -4.13 -27.42
C THR A 104 17.94 -3.91 -26.53
N ARG A 105 16.78 -4.52 -26.82
CA ARG A 105 15.59 -4.42 -25.94
C ARG A 105 15.93 -4.81 -24.50
N LEU A 106 16.66 -5.92 -24.30
CA LEU A 106 17.03 -6.40 -22.96
C LEU A 106 17.94 -5.40 -22.25
N ALA A 107 18.99 -4.91 -22.89
CA ALA A 107 19.92 -3.96 -22.28
C ALA A 107 19.23 -2.63 -21.93
N ALA A 108 18.34 -2.14 -22.81
CA ALA A 108 17.54 -0.94 -22.53
C ALA A 108 16.59 -1.18 -21.35
N ALA A 109 15.96 -2.36 -21.28
CA ALA A 109 15.08 -2.76 -20.18
C ALA A 109 15.83 -2.84 -18.84
N GLN A 110 17.02 -3.45 -18.83
CA GLN A 110 17.87 -3.54 -17.63
C GLN A 110 18.26 -2.15 -17.11
N GLU A 111 18.74 -1.27 -17.98
CA GLU A 111 19.16 0.08 -17.57
C GLU A 111 17.97 0.92 -17.08
N ALA A 112 16.83 0.83 -17.75
CA ALA A 112 15.63 1.53 -17.32
C ALA A 112 15.10 1.00 -15.97
N ALA A 113 15.11 -0.31 -15.77
CA ALA A 113 14.72 -0.94 -14.50
C ALA A 113 15.66 -0.54 -13.35
N LYS A 114 16.99 -0.51 -13.60
CA LYS A 114 17.96 -0.04 -12.60
C LYS A 114 17.76 1.43 -12.25
N THR A 115 17.48 2.27 -13.23
CA THR A 115 17.17 3.69 -12.99
C THR A 115 15.90 3.85 -12.18
N PHE A 116 14.84 3.12 -12.53
CA PHE A 116 13.59 3.08 -11.77
C PHE A 116 13.82 2.68 -10.30
N LEU A 117 14.59 1.62 -10.04
CA LEU A 117 14.91 1.17 -8.69
C LEU A 117 15.66 2.22 -7.86
N ARG A 118 16.53 3.02 -8.50
CA ARG A 118 17.26 4.12 -7.82
C ARG A 118 16.35 5.30 -7.48
N GLU A 119 15.38 5.60 -8.32
CA GLU A 119 14.44 6.71 -8.16
C GLU A 119 13.27 6.35 -7.22
N LEU A 120 13.00 5.06 -7.04
CA LEU A 120 11.89 4.59 -6.20
C LEU A 120 12.16 4.85 -4.71
N PRO A 121 11.15 5.28 -3.92
CA PRO A 121 11.29 5.42 -2.48
C PRO A 121 11.79 4.16 -1.79
N ARG A 122 12.63 4.33 -0.76
CA ARG A 122 13.26 3.21 -0.07
C ARG A 122 12.31 2.36 0.79
N ASN A 123 11.10 2.83 1.01
CA ASN A 123 10.05 2.14 1.79
C ASN A 123 9.17 1.21 0.96
N ILE A 124 9.43 1.06 -0.33
CA ILE A 124 8.69 0.18 -1.24
C ILE A 124 9.49 -1.12 -1.41
N ASP A 125 8.89 -2.26 -1.09
CA ASP A 125 9.46 -3.57 -1.38
C ASP A 125 9.36 -3.85 -2.88
N VAL A 126 10.44 -4.32 -3.51
CA VAL A 126 10.41 -4.70 -4.92
C VAL A 126 10.85 -6.16 -5.06
N GLY A 127 10.03 -6.95 -5.73
CA GLY A 127 10.36 -8.29 -6.17
C GLY A 127 10.65 -8.32 -7.67
N LEU A 128 11.46 -9.27 -8.10
CA LEU A 128 11.87 -9.41 -9.50
C LEU A 128 11.53 -10.81 -9.99
N VAL A 129 10.75 -10.88 -11.05
CA VAL A 129 10.38 -12.10 -11.77
C VAL A 129 10.95 -12.01 -13.18
N THR A 130 11.67 -13.02 -13.60
CA THR A 130 12.08 -13.20 -14.99
C THR A 130 11.22 -14.25 -15.65
N PHE A 131 10.92 -14.03 -16.92
CA PHE A 131 10.16 -15.02 -17.69
C PHE A 131 10.63 -15.10 -19.15
N ALA A 132 10.57 -16.31 -19.64
CA ALA A 132 10.72 -16.68 -21.02
C ALA A 132 9.83 -17.91 -21.26
N GLY A 133 10.36 -19.07 -21.63
CA GLY A 133 9.57 -20.33 -21.69
C GLY A 133 8.95 -20.75 -20.37
N THR A 134 9.58 -20.37 -19.25
CA THR A 134 9.07 -20.50 -17.89
C THR A 134 9.17 -19.17 -17.16
N ALA A 135 8.50 -19.05 -16.01
CA ALA A 135 8.64 -17.89 -15.13
C ALA A 135 9.24 -18.32 -13.80
N GLN A 136 10.14 -17.49 -13.26
CA GLN A 136 10.81 -17.74 -12.00
C GLN A 136 11.04 -16.45 -11.22
N VAL A 137 11.05 -16.55 -9.90
CA VAL A 137 11.44 -15.44 -9.02
C VAL A 137 12.95 -15.30 -9.08
N ALA A 138 13.44 -14.22 -9.69
CA ALA A 138 14.87 -13.89 -9.71
C ALA A 138 15.30 -13.30 -8.36
N GLN A 139 14.45 -12.46 -7.75
CA GLN A 139 14.65 -11.91 -6.41
C GLN A 139 13.30 -11.73 -5.73
N ARG A 140 13.17 -12.25 -4.51
CA ARG A 140 11.99 -12.01 -3.67
C ARG A 140 11.87 -10.55 -3.29
N ALA A 141 10.64 -10.11 -2.96
CA ALA A 141 10.38 -8.75 -2.55
C ALA A 141 11.31 -8.31 -1.41
N THR A 142 12.10 -7.25 -1.65
CA THR A 142 13.10 -6.71 -0.73
C THR A 142 13.22 -5.20 -0.84
N LEU A 143 13.71 -4.57 0.22
CA LEU A 143 14.10 -3.16 0.24
C LEU A 143 15.54 -2.95 -0.27
N ASP A 144 16.32 -4.03 -0.37
CA ASP A 144 17.72 -3.97 -0.81
C ASP A 144 17.81 -3.80 -2.33
N ARG A 145 18.14 -2.58 -2.74
CA ARG A 145 18.28 -2.21 -4.15
C ARG A 145 19.52 -2.82 -4.79
N THR A 146 20.54 -3.11 -4.00
CA THR A 146 21.80 -3.70 -4.49
C THR A 146 21.57 -5.11 -5.01
N SER A 147 20.93 -5.97 -4.21
CA SER A 147 20.57 -7.33 -4.62
C SER A 147 19.68 -7.37 -5.86
N LEU A 148 18.75 -6.40 -5.99
CA LEU A 148 17.88 -6.29 -7.17
C LEU A 148 18.68 -5.93 -8.43
N ILE A 149 19.61 -4.97 -8.33
CA ILE A 149 20.45 -4.54 -9.44
C ILE A 149 21.36 -5.69 -9.89
N GLU A 150 21.99 -6.40 -8.96
CA GLU A 150 22.79 -7.60 -9.24
C GLU A 150 21.99 -8.69 -9.94
N ALA A 151 20.74 -8.93 -9.48
CA ALA A 151 19.86 -9.90 -10.11
C ALA A 151 19.48 -9.48 -11.55
N ILE A 152 19.26 -8.17 -11.80
CA ILE A 152 19.01 -7.65 -13.16
C ILE A 152 20.23 -7.84 -14.07
N ASP A 153 21.42 -7.62 -13.55
CA ASP A 153 22.66 -7.78 -14.34
C ASP A 153 22.97 -9.26 -14.66
N ALA A 154 22.48 -10.19 -13.84
CA ALA A 154 22.65 -11.64 -14.02
C ALA A 154 21.67 -12.28 -15.00
N PHE A 155 20.77 -11.53 -15.65
CA PHE A 155 19.78 -12.09 -16.59
C PHE A 155 20.41 -12.86 -17.72
N GLN A 156 19.87 -14.05 -17.98
CA GLN A 156 20.23 -14.88 -19.11
C GLN A 156 19.02 -15.05 -20.02
N MET A 157 19.24 -14.87 -21.32
CA MET A 157 18.18 -15.05 -22.31
C MET A 157 17.82 -16.52 -22.45
N GLN A 158 16.53 -16.79 -22.61
CA GLN A 158 15.97 -18.11 -22.77
C GLN A 158 14.99 -18.15 -23.95
N PHE A 159 14.66 -19.35 -24.40
CA PHE A 159 13.67 -19.56 -25.47
C PHE A 159 12.24 -19.49 -24.92
N GLY A 160 11.33 -18.99 -25.79
CA GLY A 160 9.90 -18.93 -25.51
C GLY A 160 9.49 -17.72 -24.68
N THR A 161 8.16 -17.48 -24.58
CA THR A 161 7.58 -16.36 -23.82
C THR A 161 6.29 -16.81 -23.19
N ALA A 162 6.25 -16.90 -21.84
CA ALA A 162 5.13 -17.36 -21.04
C ALA A 162 4.64 -16.25 -20.09
N ILE A 163 4.00 -15.21 -20.66
CA ILE A 163 3.52 -14.01 -19.94
C ILE A 163 2.54 -14.40 -18.81
N GLY A 164 1.59 -15.30 -19.11
CA GLY A 164 0.63 -15.75 -18.10
C GLY A 164 1.31 -16.38 -16.89
N ASN A 165 2.36 -17.17 -17.11
CA ASN A 165 3.14 -17.76 -16.02
C ASN A 165 3.82 -16.69 -15.16
N ALA A 166 4.33 -15.61 -15.79
CA ALA A 166 4.93 -14.49 -15.07
C ALA A 166 3.93 -13.81 -14.13
N ILE A 167 2.73 -13.53 -14.63
CA ILE A 167 1.64 -12.95 -13.82
C ILE A 167 1.30 -13.86 -12.64
N VAL A 168 1.16 -15.18 -12.87
CA VAL A 168 0.84 -16.16 -11.82
C VAL A 168 1.95 -16.24 -10.77
N VAL A 169 3.22 -16.22 -11.19
CA VAL A 169 4.37 -16.20 -10.26
C VAL A 169 4.39 -14.92 -9.43
N CYS A 170 4.13 -13.76 -10.05
CA CYS A 170 4.01 -12.51 -9.30
C CYS A 170 2.87 -12.58 -8.26
N LEU A 171 1.72 -13.14 -8.64
CA LEU A 171 0.59 -13.32 -7.72
C LEU A 171 0.92 -14.29 -6.58
N SER A 172 1.66 -15.37 -6.84
CA SER A 172 2.07 -16.31 -5.80
C SER A 172 3.03 -15.70 -4.78
N GLU A 173 3.90 -14.78 -5.20
CA GLU A 173 4.77 -14.03 -4.29
C GLU A 173 4.00 -12.95 -3.50
N LEU A 174 3.00 -12.31 -4.11
CA LEU A 174 2.17 -11.30 -3.44
C LEU A 174 1.18 -11.93 -2.45
N PHE A 175 0.68 -13.13 -2.76
CA PHE A 175 -0.33 -13.85 -1.97
C PHE A 175 0.10 -15.29 -1.66
N PRO A 176 1.12 -15.48 -0.81
CA PRO A 176 1.65 -16.83 -0.52
C PRO A 176 0.62 -17.74 0.18
N ASP A 177 -0.36 -17.15 0.87
CA ASP A 177 -1.40 -17.88 1.59
C ASP A 177 -2.55 -18.38 0.68
N ASP A 178 -2.67 -17.86 -0.55
CA ASP A 178 -3.76 -18.22 -1.49
C ASP A 178 -3.54 -19.59 -2.15
N GLY A 179 -2.38 -20.23 -1.94
CA GLY A 179 -2.07 -21.55 -2.50
C GLY A 179 -1.99 -21.57 -4.03
N ILE A 180 -1.63 -20.43 -4.65
CA ILE A 180 -1.41 -20.33 -6.10
C ILE A 180 -0.17 -21.15 -6.45
N ASP A 181 -0.35 -22.22 -7.24
CA ASP A 181 0.74 -23.12 -7.64
C ASP A 181 0.79 -23.20 -9.18
N LEU A 182 1.83 -22.59 -9.75
CA LEU A 182 2.06 -22.58 -11.18
C LEU A 182 2.17 -24.01 -11.77
N ALA A 183 2.80 -24.93 -11.04
CA ALA A 183 2.99 -26.30 -11.51
C ALA A 183 1.64 -27.03 -11.67
N ASN A 184 0.72 -26.85 -10.73
CA ASN A 184 -0.62 -27.41 -10.81
C ASN A 184 -1.46 -26.78 -11.93
N MET A 185 -1.25 -25.51 -12.23
CA MET A 185 -1.97 -24.79 -13.30
C MET A 185 -1.43 -25.17 -14.68
N THR A 186 -0.13 -25.39 -14.82
CA THR A 186 0.51 -25.70 -16.11
C THR A 186 0.40 -27.16 -16.47
N PHE A 187 0.52 -28.08 -15.49
CA PHE A 187 0.56 -29.53 -15.71
C PHE A 187 -0.68 -30.28 -15.20
N GLY A 188 -1.68 -29.55 -14.69
CA GLY A 188 -2.84 -30.14 -14.02
C GLY A 188 -2.53 -30.67 -12.63
N PRO A 189 -3.58 -31.01 -11.84
CA PRO A 189 -3.38 -31.57 -10.51
C PRO A 189 -2.62 -32.89 -10.63
N ARG A 190 -1.37 -32.87 -10.14
CA ARG A 190 -0.57 -34.10 -10.06
C ARG A 190 -1.34 -35.13 -9.24
N SER A 191 -1.71 -36.24 -9.88
CA SER A 191 -2.21 -37.41 -9.18
C SER A 191 -1.25 -37.72 -8.03
N ARG A 192 -1.71 -37.51 -6.80
CA ARG A 192 -0.93 -37.80 -5.60
C ARG A 192 -0.60 -39.29 -5.62
N THR A 193 0.59 -39.62 -6.08
CA THR A 193 1.15 -40.97 -5.86
C THR A 193 1.28 -41.13 -4.36
N ARG A 194 0.49 -42.05 -3.83
CA ARG A 194 0.36 -42.46 -2.42
C ARG A 194 1.70 -42.98 -1.94
N GLY A 195 2.57 -42.12 -1.38
CA GLY A 195 3.87 -42.61 -0.94
C GLY A 195 4.88 -41.67 -0.32
N SER A 196 4.54 -40.41 0.01
CA SER A 196 5.47 -39.59 0.79
C SER A 196 4.86 -39.23 2.14
N ARG A 197 5.51 -39.75 3.21
CA ARG A 197 5.11 -39.64 4.63
C ARG A 197 5.45 -38.28 5.27
N ASP A 198 5.82 -37.25 4.50
CA ASP A 198 6.30 -35.97 5.03
C ASP A 198 5.49 -34.77 4.58
N ASP A 199 4.24 -34.98 4.11
CA ASP A 199 3.32 -33.86 3.87
C ASP A 199 2.75 -33.37 5.22
N LYS A 200 3.48 -32.43 5.86
CA LYS A 200 2.83 -31.51 6.81
C LYS A 200 1.64 -30.89 6.07
N GLU A 201 0.45 -31.14 6.61
CA GLU A 201 -0.82 -30.62 6.15
C GLU A 201 -0.69 -29.13 5.79
N LYS A 202 -0.56 -28.82 4.49
CA LYS A 202 -0.71 -27.43 4.04
C LYS A 202 -2.15 -27.01 4.37
N PRO A 203 -2.36 -25.90 5.05
CA PRO A 203 -3.69 -25.43 5.36
C PRO A 203 -4.51 -25.36 4.07
N ALA A 204 -5.79 -25.75 4.14
CA ALA A 204 -6.70 -25.66 3.01
C ALA A 204 -6.69 -24.25 2.45
N PRO A 205 -6.66 -24.08 1.12
CA PRO A 205 -6.65 -22.75 0.51
C PRO A 205 -7.85 -21.97 1.02
N LYS A 206 -7.62 -20.75 1.49
CA LYS A 206 -8.68 -19.85 1.94
C LYS A 206 -9.66 -19.65 0.80
N GLN A 207 -10.96 -19.66 1.11
CA GLN A 207 -11.98 -19.35 0.11
C GLN A 207 -11.73 -17.92 -0.41
N PHE A 208 -11.34 -17.86 -1.68
CA PHE A 208 -11.05 -16.61 -2.36
C PHE A 208 -12.36 -15.96 -2.82
N THR A 209 -12.60 -14.72 -2.44
CA THR A 209 -13.72 -13.89 -2.92
C THR A 209 -13.17 -12.84 -3.88
N PRO A 210 -13.63 -12.82 -5.15
CA PRO A 210 -13.20 -11.80 -6.10
C PRO A 210 -13.54 -10.39 -5.60
N VAL A 211 -12.62 -9.45 -5.86
CA VAL A 211 -12.76 -8.04 -5.52
C VAL A 211 -12.80 -7.18 -6.79
N ALA A 212 -13.12 -5.91 -6.67
CA ALA A 212 -13.13 -5.02 -7.83
C ALA A 212 -11.71 -4.88 -8.44
N PRO A 213 -11.55 -4.92 -9.76
CA PRO A 213 -10.26 -4.73 -10.41
C PRO A 213 -9.57 -3.44 -9.96
N GLY A 214 -8.28 -3.51 -9.68
CA GLY A 214 -7.49 -2.35 -9.24
C GLY A 214 -7.78 -1.83 -7.82
N SER A 215 -8.52 -2.59 -7.00
CA SER A 215 -8.87 -2.17 -5.63
C SER A 215 -7.77 -2.46 -4.60
N TYR A 216 -6.79 -3.29 -4.92
CA TYR A 216 -5.68 -3.63 -4.03
C TYR A 216 -4.53 -2.64 -4.18
N ASP A 217 -4.55 -1.59 -3.37
CA ASP A 217 -3.60 -0.47 -3.48
C ASP A 217 -2.21 -0.76 -2.88
N SER A 218 -2.05 -1.88 -2.18
CA SER A 218 -0.79 -2.21 -1.50
C SER A 218 0.20 -2.98 -2.38
N ALA A 219 -0.21 -3.41 -3.58
CA ALA A 219 0.70 -4.05 -4.53
C ALA A 219 0.34 -3.73 -5.97
N ALA A 220 1.35 -3.78 -6.83
CA ALA A 220 1.22 -3.66 -8.27
C ALA A 220 2.23 -4.57 -8.98
N ILE A 221 1.88 -4.97 -10.20
CA ILE A 221 2.79 -5.68 -11.09
C ILE A 221 3.16 -4.73 -12.23
N ILE A 222 4.45 -4.63 -12.53
CA ILE A 222 4.96 -3.95 -13.73
C ILE A 222 5.46 -5.05 -14.67
N LEU A 223 4.77 -5.22 -15.79
CA LEU A 223 5.07 -6.23 -16.79
C LEU A 223 5.76 -5.57 -17.98
N LEU A 224 6.98 -6.00 -18.29
CA LEU A 224 7.73 -5.58 -19.45
C LEU A 224 7.86 -6.74 -20.44
N SER A 225 7.31 -6.60 -21.63
CA SER A 225 7.33 -7.64 -22.67
C SER A 225 7.05 -7.06 -24.07
N ASP A 226 7.36 -7.85 -25.09
CA ASP A 226 6.90 -7.61 -26.47
C ASP A 226 5.49 -8.20 -26.74
N GLY A 227 4.87 -8.84 -25.74
CA GLY A 227 3.49 -9.32 -25.77
C GLY A 227 3.24 -10.63 -26.51
N ARG A 228 4.19 -11.17 -27.21
CA ARG A 228 4.01 -12.38 -28.02
C ARG A 228 4.13 -13.65 -27.17
N ARG A 229 3.01 -14.16 -26.68
CA ARG A 229 2.97 -15.45 -25.99
C ARG A 229 3.27 -16.61 -26.94
N THR A 230 4.20 -17.48 -26.56
CA THR A 230 4.49 -18.72 -27.30
C THR A 230 4.11 -19.98 -26.54
N MET A 231 4.02 -19.90 -25.20
CA MET A 231 3.70 -21.03 -24.33
C MET A 231 3.14 -20.57 -22.98
N GLY A 232 2.82 -21.53 -22.12
CA GLY A 232 2.34 -21.27 -20.76
C GLY A 232 0.85 -20.98 -20.69
N ILE A 233 0.41 -20.51 -19.52
CA ILE A 233 -0.97 -20.15 -19.21
C ILE A 233 -1.42 -19.01 -20.13
N ASP A 234 -2.71 -18.98 -20.46
CA ASP A 234 -3.25 -17.87 -21.23
C ASP A 234 -3.07 -16.54 -20.53
N THR A 235 -2.59 -15.53 -21.29
CA THR A 235 -2.24 -14.22 -20.73
C THR A 235 -3.48 -13.52 -20.14
N LEU A 236 -4.62 -13.63 -20.81
CA LEU A 236 -5.85 -12.98 -20.36
C LEU A 236 -6.47 -13.73 -19.16
N GLU A 237 -6.32 -15.05 -19.10
CA GLU A 237 -6.73 -15.84 -17.95
C GLU A 237 -5.92 -15.46 -16.71
N ALA A 238 -4.61 -15.34 -16.83
CA ALA A 238 -3.74 -14.87 -15.75
C ALA A 238 -4.04 -13.42 -15.35
N ALA A 239 -4.32 -12.53 -16.33
CA ALA A 239 -4.74 -11.16 -16.06
C ALA A 239 -6.07 -11.11 -15.29
N LYS A 240 -7.02 -11.99 -15.61
CA LYS A 240 -8.27 -12.13 -14.86
C LYS A 240 -8.01 -12.53 -13.41
N MET A 241 -7.10 -13.46 -13.17
CA MET A 241 -6.72 -13.85 -11.80
C MET A 241 -6.15 -12.67 -11.00
N ALA A 242 -5.39 -11.79 -11.64
CA ALA A 242 -4.90 -10.56 -11.01
C ALA A 242 -6.03 -9.55 -10.77
N ALA A 243 -6.92 -9.37 -11.74
CA ALA A 243 -8.08 -8.50 -11.63
C ALA A 243 -9.02 -8.93 -10.49
N ASP A 244 -9.31 -10.24 -10.39
CA ASP A 244 -10.13 -10.82 -9.33
C ASP A 244 -9.53 -10.57 -7.93
N ARG A 245 -8.20 -10.40 -7.82
CA ARG A 245 -7.48 -10.03 -6.58
C ARG A 245 -7.28 -8.53 -6.40
N GLY A 246 -7.80 -7.74 -7.33
CA GLY A 246 -7.69 -6.29 -7.32
C GLY A 246 -6.30 -5.75 -7.64
N VAL A 247 -5.35 -6.59 -8.07
CA VAL A 247 -3.98 -6.17 -8.38
C VAL A 247 -3.93 -5.50 -9.74
N ARG A 248 -3.36 -4.30 -9.80
CA ARG A 248 -3.12 -3.59 -11.06
C ARG A 248 -1.87 -4.12 -11.76
N ILE A 249 -1.99 -4.33 -13.07
CA ILE A 249 -0.84 -4.65 -13.92
C ILE A 249 -0.56 -3.44 -14.81
N TYR A 250 0.56 -2.79 -14.57
CA TYR A 250 1.10 -1.77 -15.48
C TYR A 250 1.94 -2.46 -16.54
N VAL A 251 1.57 -2.27 -17.78
CA VAL A 251 2.20 -3.00 -18.90
C VAL A 251 3.05 -2.05 -19.71
N VAL A 252 4.30 -2.43 -19.93
CA VAL A 252 5.24 -1.71 -20.78
C VAL A 252 5.54 -2.58 -22.01
N GLY A 253 4.97 -2.18 -23.14
CA GLY A 253 5.22 -2.83 -24.43
C GLY A 253 6.54 -2.33 -25.03
N LEU A 254 7.48 -3.24 -25.25
CA LEU A 254 8.80 -2.92 -25.77
C LEU A 254 8.98 -3.48 -27.18
N GLY A 255 9.38 -2.64 -28.11
CA GLY A 255 9.66 -3.03 -29.50
C GLY A 255 8.87 -2.22 -30.52
N THR A 256 9.05 -2.50 -31.80
CA THR A 256 8.39 -1.79 -32.88
C THR A 256 7.14 -2.53 -33.36
N VAL A 257 6.11 -1.79 -33.75
CA VAL A 257 4.85 -2.33 -34.27
C VAL A 257 5.06 -2.96 -35.65
N ASP A 258 5.96 -2.39 -36.43
CA ASP A 258 6.29 -2.89 -37.80
C ASP A 258 7.15 -4.13 -37.79
N GLY A 259 7.80 -4.44 -36.66
CA GLY A 259 8.66 -5.60 -36.47
C GLY A 259 10.02 -5.48 -37.18
N GLU A 260 11.07 -5.86 -36.48
CA GLU A 260 12.41 -6.00 -37.08
C GLU A 260 12.75 -7.48 -37.29
N ALA A 261 13.42 -7.79 -38.42
CA ALA A 261 13.81 -9.15 -38.71
C ALA A 261 15.11 -9.48 -37.95
N LEU A 262 15.09 -10.47 -37.10
CA LEU A 262 16.30 -11.10 -36.59
C LEU A 262 16.79 -12.10 -37.65
N ALA A 263 17.94 -11.84 -38.24
CA ALA A 263 18.66 -12.80 -39.06
C ALA A 263 19.38 -13.80 -38.12
N ALA A 264 18.72 -14.91 -37.81
CA ALA A 264 19.35 -16.03 -37.12
C ALA A 264 19.41 -17.21 -38.09
N GLU A 265 20.62 -17.71 -38.37
CA GLU A 265 20.89 -18.91 -39.20
C GLU A 265 20.21 -18.93 -40.57
N GLY A 266 20.12 -17.76 -41.24
CA GLY A 266 19.57 -17.65 -42.60
C GLY A 266 18.04 -17.54 -42.65
N MET A 267 17.35 -17.47 -41.53
CA MET A 267 15.91 -17.28 -41.45
C MET A 267 15.58 -15.93 -40.79
N ALA A 268 14.87 -15.06 -41.52
CA ALA A 268 14.37 -13.80 -40.95
C ALA A 268 13.13 -14.05 -40.11
N ILE A 269 13.28 -13.94 -38.80
CA ILE A 269 12.13 -14.04 -37.85
C ILE A 269 11.64 -12.61 -37.55
N TYR A 270 10.43 -12.27 -38.01
CA TYR A 270 9.83 -10.99 -37.70
C TYR A 270 9.30 -10.99 -36.27
N MET A 271 9.87 -10.15 -35.42
CA MET A 271 9.49 -9.96 -34.00
C MET A 271 8.62 -8.71 -33.86
N ARG A 272 7.32 -8.91 -33.97
CA ARG A 272 6.32 -7.83 -33.87
C ARG A 272 5.75 -7.73 -32.46
N LEU A 273 5.53 -6.51 -31.97
CA LEU A 273 4.86 -6.23 -30.70
C LEU A 273 3.39 -6.65 -30.78
N ASP A 274 2.92 -7.46 -29.83
CA ASP A 274 1.48 -7.81 -29.65
C ASP A 274 0.82 -6.79 -28.70
N GLU A 275 0.67 -5.59 -29.22
CA GLU A 275 0.07 -4.48 -28.48
C GLU A 275 -1.38 -4.72 -28.04
N PRO A 276 -2.28 -5.33 -28.85
CA PRO A 276 -3.66 -5.58 -28.46
C PRO A 276 -3.79 -6.42 -27.20
N THR A 277 -3.04 -7.51 -27.09
CA THR A 277 -3.06 -8.39 -25.91
C THR A 277 -2.55 -7.64 -24.67
N LEU A 278 -1.47 -6.88 -24.79
CA LEU A 278 -0.88 -6.12 -23.69
C LEU A 278 -1.81 -5.01 -23.17
N ARG A 279 -2.50 -4.31 -24.07
CA ARG A 279 -3.51 -3.31 -23.72
C ARG A 279 -4.69 -3.91 -22.97
N GLU A 280 -5.12 -5.10 -23.40
CA GLU A 280 -6.24 -5.79 -22.77
C GLU A 280 -5.89 -6.25 -21.34
N VAL A 281 -4.67 -6.75 -21.11
CA VAL A 281 -4.16 -7.08 -19.76
C VAL A 281 -4.25 -5.86 -18.83
N ALA A 282 -3.74 -4.71 -19.27
CA ALA A 282 -3.79 -3.48 -18.49
C ALA A 282 -5.23 -3.06 -18.20
N ARG A 283 -6.10 -3.08 -19.23
CA ARG A 283 -7.51 -2.70 -19.10
C ARG A 283 -8.28 -3.58 -18.10
N MET A 284 -8.11 -4.90 -18.17
CA MET A 284 -8.79 -5.85 -17.30
C MET A 284 -8.43 -5.69 -15.84
N THR A 285 -7.18 -5.32 -15.56
CA THR A 285 -6.66 -5.19 -14.19
C THR A 285 -6.78 -3.79 -13.61
N GLY A 286 -7.30 -2.81 -14.38
CA GLY A 286 -7.36 -1.41 -13.97
C GLY A 286 -6.00 -0.72 -13.91
N GLY A 287 -5.00 -1.29 -14.60
CA GLY A 287 -3.68 -0.70 -14.81
C GLY A 287 -3.63 0.16 -16.08
N GLU A 288 -2.41 0.48 -16.52
CA GLU A 288 -2.17 1.29 -17.71
C GLU A 288 -1.18 0.59 -18.65
N TYR A 289 -1.41 0.76 -19.94
CA TYR A 289 -0.48 0.34 -20.96
C TYR A 289 0.38 1.52 -21.42
N HIS A 290 1.69 1.30 -21.50
CA HIS A 290 2.65 2.25 -21.99
C HIS A 290 3.47 1.62 -23.11
N TYR A 291 3.58 2.35 -24.21
CA TYR A 291 4.47 1.96 -25.30
C TYR A 291 5.86 2.58 -25.10
N ALA A 292 6.90 1.80 -25.30
CA ALA A 292 8.29 2.22 -25.24
C ALA A 292 9.02 1.78 -26.51
N GLY A 293 9.02 2.64 -27.52
CA GLY A 293 9.76 2.43 -28.77
C GLY A 293 11.24 2.78 -28.68
N THR A 294 11.63 3.55 -27.65
CA THR A 294 13.00 3.97 -27.40
C THR A 294 13.40 3.75 -25.93
N ALA A 295 14.70 3.72 -25.64
CA ALA A 295 15.20 3.66 -24.27
C ALA A 295 14.81 4.89 -23.44
N GLU A 296 14.61 6.04 -24.08
CA GLU A 296 14.17 7.29 -23.43
C GLU A 296 12.69 7.22 -23.07
N ASP A 297 11.85 6.71 -23.98
CA ASP A 297 10.43 6.45 -23.70
C ASP A 297 10.28 5.53 -22.49
N LEU A 298 11.07 4.46 -22.43
CA LEU A 298 11.07 3.49 -21.36
C LEU A 298 11.41 4.13 -20.00
N ARG A 299 12.43 5.00 -19.96
CA ARG A 299 12.77 5.80 -18.75
C ARG A 299 11.61 6.70 -18.34
N GLY A 300 11.02 7.41 -19.31
CA GLY A 300 9.88 8.29 -19.06
C GLY A 300 8.65 7.56 -18.50
N VAL A 301 8.40 6.32 -18.96
CA VAL A 301 7.33 5.46 -18.43
C VAL A 301 7.61 5.09 -16.98
N TYR A 302 8.81 4.65 -16.66
CA TYR A 302 9.17 4.28 -15.29
C TYR A 302 9.10 5.48 -14.31
N GLN A 303 9.50 6.69 -14.74
CA GLN A 303 9.36 7.90 -13.94
C GLN A 303 7.91 8.24 -13.64
N LYS A 304 7.02 8.13 -14.65
CA LYS A 304 5.57 8.31 -14.45
C LYS A 304 4.99 7.29 -13.48
N LEU A 305 5.35 6.03 -13.62
CA LEU A 305 4.91 4.95 -12.72
C LEU A 305 5.42 5.19 -11.29
N GLY A 306 6.69 5.55 -11.13
CA GLY A 306 7.28 5.87 -9.83
C GLY A 306 6.55 7.02 -9.13
N SER A 307 6.21 8.09 -9.85
CA SER A 307 5.47 9.22 -9.27
C SER A 307 4.04 8.85 -8.86
N ARG A 308 3.35 8.00 -9.61
CA ARG A 308 1.98 7.55 -9.28
C ARG A 308 1.94 6.62 -8.07
N LEU A 309 2.90 5.71 -7.97
CA LEU A 309 3.02 4.81 -6.82
C LEU A 309 3.37 5.55 -5.51
N GLN A 310 3.98 6.75 -5.61
CA GLN A 310 4.27 7.62 -4.47
C GLN A 310 3.07 8.42 -3.96
N VAL A 311 2.07 8.68 -4.80
CA VAL A 311 1.00 9.67 -4.54
C VAL A 311 -0.21 9.08 -3.81
N GLN A 312 -0.28 7.80 -3.52
CA GLN A 312 -1.39 7.27 -2.71
C GLN A 312 -1.29 7.74 -1.25
N LYS A 313 -1.60 9.04 -1.06
CA LYS A 313 -1.87 9.63 0.24
C LYS A 313 -3.25 9.17 0.68
N ARG A 314 -3.31 8.20 1.58
CA ARG A 314 -4.58 7.80 2.19
C ARG A 314 -5.05 8.90 3.13
N GLU A 315 -6.25 9.40 2.90
CA GLU A 315 -6.93 10.25 3.89
C GLU A 315 -7.25 9.38 5.11
N THR A 316 -6.57 9.66 6.22
CA THR A 316 -6.79 8.94 7.47
C THR A 316 -7.60 9.80 8.42
N GLU A 317 -8.60 9.22 9.06
CA GLU A 317 -9.38 9.89 10.08
C GLU A 317 -8.55 10.06 11.36
N LEU A 318 -8.45 11.29 11.83
CA LEU A 318 -7.77 11.61 13.10
C LEU A 318 -8.66 11.43 14.33
N SER A 319 -9.93 11.06 14.15
CA SER A 319 -10.93 10.94 15.20
C SER A 319 -10.51 10.00 16.33
N ALA A 320 -9.90 8.85 16.00
CA ALA A 320 -9.42 7.88 16.98
C ALA A 320 -8.28 8.43 17.85
N ALA A 321 -7.30 9.13 17.24
CA ALA A 321 -6.20 9.73 17.99
C ALA A 321 -6.68 10.86 18.92
N LEU A 322 -7.61 11.69 18.45
CA LEU A 322 -8.22 12.75 19.25
C LEU A 322 -9.05 12.18 20.41
N ALA A 323 -9.82 11.11 20.17
CA ALA A 323 -10.57 10.42 21.21
C ALA A 323 -9.64 9.84 22.29
N PHE A 324 -8.48 9.29 21.90
CA PHE A 324 -7.49 8.80 22.84
C PHE A 324 -6.89 9.92 23.69
N VAL A 325 -6.55 11.08 23.10
CA VAL A 325 -6.10 12.26 23.84
C VAL A 325 -7.14 12.75 24.82
N ALA A 326 -8.41 12.81 24.41
CA ALA A 326 -9.51 13.20 25.28
C ALA A 326 -9.68 12.24 26.48
N ALA A 327 -9.55 10.92 26.24
CA ALA A 327 -9.60 9.93 27.31
C ALA A 327 -8.48 10.13 28.34
N ILE A 328 -7.26 10.43 27.90
CA ILE A 328 -6.13 10.75 28.80
C ILE A 328 -6.45 12.00 29.63
N LEU A 329 -7.02 13.04 29.02
CA LEU A 329 -7.37 14.26 29.73
C LEU A 329 -8.46 14.02 30.80
N VAL A 330 -9.47 13.20 30.47
CA VAL A 330 -10.53 12.82 31.44
C VAL A 330 -9.96 12.03 32.62
N LEU A 331 -9.11 11.04 32.33
CA LEU A 331 -8.45 10.24 33.38
C LEU A 331 -7.52 11.12 34.22
N GLY A 332 -6.79 12.04 33.61
CA GLY A 332 -5.94 13.01 34.33
C GLY A 332 -6.74 13.93 35.22
N ALA A 333 -7.90 14.43 34.76
CA ALA A 333 -8.82 15.24 35.55
C ALA A 333 -9.37 14.47 36.75
N ALA A 334 -9.79 13.22 36.54
CA ALA A 334 -10.30 12.35 37.61
C ALA A 334 -9.22 12.05 38.67
N LEU A 335 -8.01 11.72 38.23
CA LEU A 335 -6.88 11.41 39.09
C LEU A 335 -6.48 12.63 39.94
N LEU A 336 -6.36 13.81 39.34
CA LEU A 336 -6.07 15.05 40.02
C LEU A 336 -7.17 15.43 41.02
N SER A 337 -8.43 15.22 40.64
CA SER A 337 -9.58 15.44 41.53
C SER A 337 -9.52 14.51 42.75
N MET A 338 -9.19 13.22 42.53
CA MET A 338 -9.08 12.24 43.60
C MET A 338 -7.90 12.54 44.54
N LEU A 339 -6.74 12.88 43.98
CA LEU A 339 -5.52 13.21 44.76
C LEU A 339 -5.67 14.49 45.58
N TRP A 340 -6.36 15.50 45.05
CA TRP A 340 -6.42 16.81 45.72
C TRP A 340 -7.67 17.00 46.61
N PHE A 341 -8.74 16.32 46.31
CA PHE A 341 -10.03 16.53 46.98
C PHE A 341 -10.67 15.25 47.56
N GLY A 342 -10.05 14.06 47.30
CA GLY A 342 -10.59 12.77 47.75
C GLY A 342 -11.98 12.44 47.16
N ARG A 343 -12.34 13.09 46.04
CA ARG A 343 -13.64 12.92 45.38
C ARG A 343 -13.43 12.77 43.88
N ILE A 344 -14.20 11.87 43.28
CA ILE A 344 -14.32 11.80 41.82
C ILE A 344 -15.19 12.98 41.38
N ALA A 345 -14.72 13.78 40.44
CA ALA A 345 -15.43 14.97 39.96
C ALA A 345 -16.70 14.60 39.20
#